data_1bf73525558b5069579b769f58caa52a
#
_entry.id   1bf73525558b5069579b769f58caa52a
#
_cell.length_a   1.000
_cell.length_b   1.000
_cell.length_c   1.000
_cell.angle_alpha   90.00
_cell.angle_beta   90.00
_cell.angle_gamma   90.00
#
_symmetry.space_group_name_H-M   'P 1'
#
loop_
_entity.id
_entity.type
_entity.pdbx_description
1 polymer ?
#
loop_
_entity_poly.entity_id
_entity_poly.type
_entity_poly.pdbx_seq_one_letter_code
_entity_poly.pdbx_strand_id
1 'polypeptide(L)'
;PAEMVCLEQTEEALKEALCSGPYGRCVYRCDNNVCDHMSILMEFEDGVTATFSLTAQTSDVHRDIHIMCEHGEIHGDELDGSIKITHFRRNRAEAENSRTVTSNIKYESGHGGGDGGIMEDFTSGLLSHTADSRSSISRSVESHLMACAIEQARLTGTVVEMEAYRNAL
;
A
#
# COMPACT_ATOMS: atom_id res chain seq x y z
N PRO A 1 -14.27 -16.95 -1.79
CA PRO A 1 -13.00 -17.67 -1.49
C PRO A 1 -12.89 -19.02 -2.21
N ALA A 2 -13.96 -19.85 -2.25
CA ALA A 2 -13.90 -21.17 -2.89
C ALA A 2 -13.59 -21.11 -4.40
N GLU A 3 -14.08 -20.11 -5.08
CA GLU A 3 -13.80 -19.84 -6.51
C GLU A 3 -12.31 -19.62 -6.83
N MET A 4 -11.53 -19.16 -5.85
CA MET A 4 -10.08 -18.99 -5.99
C MET A 4 -9.34 -20.34 -5.90
N VAL A 5 -9.94 -21.34 -5.28
CA VAL A 5 -9.34 -22.66 -5.07
C VAL A 5 -9.57 -23.59 -6.28
N CYS A 6 -10.80 -23.60 -6.79
CA CYS A 6 -11.15 -24.36 -7.99
C CYS A 6 -12.33 -23.73 -8.74
N LEU A 7 -12.40 -23.96 -10.05
CA LEU A 7 -13.46 -23.43 -10.90
C LEU A 7 -14.79 -24.15 -10.67
N GLU A 8 -14.73 -25.46 -10.43
CA GLU A 8 -15.91 -26.28 -10.15
C GLU A 8 -16.28 -26.17 -8.67
N GLN A 9 -17.45 -25.63 -8.38
CA GLN A 9 -17.90 -25.31 -7.01
C GLN A 9 -18.68 -26.48 -6.38
N THR A 10 -18.19 -27.72 -6.57
CA THR A 10 -18.70 -28.91 -5.87
C THR A 10 -17.83 -29.21 -4.65
N GLU A 11 -18.42 -29.89 -3.65
CA GLU A 11 -17.67 -30.24 -2.44
C GLU A 11 -16.52 -31.20 -2.75
N GLU A 12 -16.72 -32.12 -3.67
CA GLU A 12 -15.75 -33.11 -4.11
C GLU A 12 -14.56 -32.42 -4.82
N ALA A 13 -14.84 -31.55 -5.79
CA ALA A 13 -13.80 -30.82 -6.53
C ALA A 13 -13.02 -29.88 -5.62
N LEU A 14 -13.68 -29.17 -4.71
CA LEU A 14 -13.04 -28.32 -3.74
C LEU A 14 -12.12 -29.12 -2.81
N LYS A 15 -12.58 -30.26 -2.31
CA LYS A 15 -11.80 -31.14 -1.44
C LYS A 15 -10.59 -31.70 -2.16
N GLU A 16 -10.74 -32.15 -3.40
CA GLU A 16 -9.62 -32.62 -4.22
C GLU A 16 -8.60 -31.51 -4.46
N ALA A 17 -9.04 -30.30 -4.84
CA ALA A 17 -8.17 -29.15 -5.05
C ALA A 17 -7.43 -28.71 -3.78
N LEU A 18 -8.05 -28.78 -2.62
CA LEU A 18 -7.39 -28.54 -1.34
C LEU A 18 -6.40 -29.63 -0.96
N CYS A 19 -6.68 -30.91 -1.28
CA CYS A 19 -5.77 -31.99 -0.97
C CYS A 19 -4.52 -32.01 -1.87
N SER A 20 -4.66 -31.63 -3.12
CA SER A 20 -3.60 -31.71 -4.14
C SER A 20 -2.94 -30.36 -4.47
N GLY A 21 -3.65 -29.27 -4.23
CA GLY A 21 -3.24 -27.93 -4.60
C GLY A 21 -2.54 -27.12 -3.49
N PRO A 22 -2.02 -25.93 -3.83
CA PRO A 22 -1.29 -25.10 -2.88
C PRO A 22 -2.18 -24.49 -1.77
N TYR A 23 -3.47 -24.31 -2.04
CA TYR A 23 -4.40 -23.67 -1.11
C TYR A 23 -4.80 -24.52 0.10
N GLY A 24 -4.54 -25.85 0.07
CA GLY A 24 -4.78 -26.72 1.20
C GLY A 24 -3.68 -26.72 2.26
N ARG A 25 -2.61 -25.98 2.03
CA ARG A 25 -1.49 -25.85 2.97
C ARG A 25 -1.82 -24.85 4.07
N CYS A 26 -1.46 -25.18 5.30
CA CYS A 26 -1.62 -24.26 6.41
C CYS A 26 -0.74 -23.03 6.20
N VAL A 27 -1.36 -21.84 6.13
CA VAL A 27 -0.65 -20.57 5.92
C VAL A 27 0.40 -20.28 6.99
N TYR A 28 0.21 -20.75 8.22
CA TYR A 28 1.18 -20.58 9.33
C TYR A 28 2.29 -21.62 9.36
N ARG A 29 2.23 -22.65 8.52
CA ARG A 29 3.18 -23.79 8.52
C ARG A 29 3.63 -24.18 7.11
N CYS A 30 3.46 -23.27 6.16
CA CYS A 30 3.97 -23.48 4.81
C CYS A 30 5.41 -22.96 4.71
N ASP A 31 6.07 -23.28 3.59
CA ASP A 31 7.41 -22.84 3.24
C ASP A 31 7.43 -21.48 2.53
N ASN A 32 6.48 -20.62 2.86
CA ASN A 32 6.42 -19.26 2.35
C ASN A 32 7.67 -18.47 2.77
N ASN A 33 8.32 -17.82 1.82
CA ASN A 33 9.54 -17.04 2.04
C ASN A 33 9.34 -15.52 1.94
N VAL A 34 8.08 -15.06 1.76
CA VAL A 34 7.74 -13.64 1.82
C VAL A 34 7.21 -13.28 3.19
N CYS A 35 7.39 -12.03 3.60
CA CYS A 35 6.88 -11.59 4.89
C CYS A 35 5.35 -11.44 4.84
N ASP A 36 4.68 -11.94 5.86
CA ASP A 36 3.24 -11.79 6.09
C ASP A 36 2.90 -10.69 7.11
N HIS A 37 3.89 -10.21 7.82
CA HIS A 37 3.83 -9.05 8.71
C HIS A 37 5.19 -8.36 8.74
N MET A 38 5.20 -7.03 8.81
CA MET A 38 6.42 -6.24 8.93
C MET A 38 6.14 -4.88 9.55
N SER A 39 7.17 -4.31 10.15
CA SER A 39 7.21 -2.90 10.56
C SER A 39 8.52 -2.29 10.07
N ILE A 40 8.41 -1.15 9.41
CA ILE A 40 9.52 -0.45 8.77
C ILE A 40 9.60 0.95 9.34
N LEU A 41 10.79 1.38 9.68
CA LEU A 41 11.11 2.77 10.03
C LEU A 41 11.91 3.36 8.87
N MET A 42 11.50 4.54 8.42
CA MET A 42 12.17 5.28 7.36
C MET A 42 12.48 6.69 7.84
N GLU A 43 13.65 7.18 7.47
CA GLU A 43 14.06 8.56 7.64
C GLU A 43 14.42 9.12 6.27
N PHE A 44 13.93 10.31 5.95
CA PHE A 44 14.17 11.01 4.70
C PHE A 44 15.21 12.11 4.89
N GLU A 45 15.86 12.55 3.81
CA GLU A 45 16.94 13.55 3.83
C GLU A 45 16.55 14.86 4.52
N ASP A 46 15.28 15.26 4.46
CA ASP A 46 14.73 16.45 5.10
C ASP A 46 14.38 16.25 6.59
N GLY A 47 14.70 15.09 7.16
CA GLY A 47 14.42 14.73 8.55
C GLY A 47 12.98 14.28 8.79
N VAL A 48 12.16 14.13 7.76
CA VAL A 48 10.83 13.51 7.89
C VAL A 48 11.01 12.04 8.19
N THR A 49 10.22 11.52 9.12
CA THR A 49 10.20 10.11 9.47
C THR A 49 8.87 9.47 9.10
N ALA A 50 8.90 8.21 8.70
CA ALA A 50 7.70 7.43 8.46
C ALA A 50 7.80 6.03 9.06
N THR A 51 6.67 5.52 9.46
CA THR A 51 6.46 4.11 9.84
C THR A 51 5.51 3.46 8.86
N PHE A 52 5.87 2.28 8.39
CA PHE A 52 4.98 1.46 7.61
C PHE A 52 4.78 0.13 8.34
N SER A 53 3.52 -0.28 8.50
CA SER A 53 3.17 -1.58 9.06
C SER A 53 2.31 -2.34 8.08
N LEU A 54 2.64 -3.60 7.87
CA LEU A 54 1.86 -4.53 7.05
C LEU A 54 1.49 -5.74 7.90
N THR A 55 0.25 -6.17 7.75
CA THR A 55 -0.25 -7.44 8.31
C THR A 55 -1.14 -8.10 7.27
N ALA A 56 -0.74 -9.28 6.78
CA ALA A 56 -1.45 -9.95 5.70
C ALA A 56 -2.73 -10.67 6.14
N GLN A 57 -2.87 -10.98 7.43
CA GLN A 57 -3.97 -11.79 7.95
C GLN A 57 -4.87 -10.97 8.84
N THR A 58 -5.73 -10.19 8.20
CA THR A 58 -6.72 -9.32 8.84
C THR A 58 -8.12 -9.68 8.37
N SER A 59 -9.16 -9.28 9.12
CA SER A 59 -10.55 -9.44 8.70
C SER A 59 -10.91 -8.56 7.51
N ASP A 60 -10.34 -7.35 7.47
CA ASP A 60 -10.63 -6.35 6.45
C ASP A 60 -9.32 -5.89 5.81
N VAL A 61 -9.27 -5.99 4.48
CA VAL A 61 -8.11 -5.57 3.70
C VAL A 61 -8.28 -4.12 3.30
N HIS A 62 -7.51 -3.23 3.91
CA HIS A 62 -7.53 -1.80 3.61
C HIS A 62 -6.18 -1.15 3.91
N ARG A 63 -6.04 0.10 3.53
CA ARG A 63 -4.93 0.97 3.90
C ARG A 63 -5.43 2.11 4.76
N ASP A 64 -4.67 2.39 5.80
CA ASP A 64 -4.82 3.54 6.68
C ASP A 64 -3.57 4.40 6.56
N ILE A 65 -3.71 5.71 6.47
CA ILE A 65 -2.61 6.65 6.40
C ILE A 65 -2.81 7.81 7.38
N HIS A 66 -1.80 8.09 8.19
CA HIS A 66 -1.79 9.25 9.07
C HIS A 66 -0.55 10.10 8.79
N ILE A 67 -0.76 11.34 8.40
CA ILE A 67 0.31 12.31 8.11
C ILE A 67 0.21 13.44 9.12
N MET A 68 1.26 13.60 9.93
CA MET A 68 1.40 14.70 10.87
C MET A 68 2.24 15.81 10.25
N CYS A 69 1.67 17.01 10.14
CA CYS A 69 2.31 18.17 9.55
C CYS A 69 2.51 19.28 10.61
N GLU A 70 3.23 20.34 10.24
CA GLU A 70 3.50 21.48 11.14
C GLU A 70 2.21 22.17 11.65
N HIS A 71 1.18 22.26 10.81
CA HIS A 71 -0.03 23.04 11.11
C HIS A 71 -1.29 22.19 11.28
N GLY A 72 -1.18 20.89 11.19
CA GLY A 72 -2.32 19.98 11.26
C GLY A 72 -1.95 18.55 10.95
N GLU A 73 -2.95 17.72 10.80
CA GLU A 73 -2.81 16.31 10.47
C GLU A 73 -3.84 15.90 9.40
N ILE A 74 -3.48 14.87 8.65
CA ILE A 74 -4.34 14.24 7.66
C ILE A 74 -4.45 12.75 8.04
N HIS A 75 -5.68 12.28 8.16
CA HIS A 75 -5.97 10.87 8.35
C HIS A 75 -6.85 10.38 7.21
N GLY A 76 -6.40 9.36 6.50
CA GLY A 76 -7.12 8.73 5.40
C GLY A 76 -7.38 7.27 5.71
N ASP A 77 -8.60 6.83 5.49
CA ASP A 77 -9.02 5.43 5.62
C ASP A 77 -9.63 4.96 4.30
N GLU A 78 -9.04 3.92 3.72
CA GLU A 78 -9.51 3.34 2.46
C GLU A 78 -10.82 2.60 2.61
N LEU A 79 -11.12 2.05 3.81
CA LEU A 79 -12.31 1.24 4.05
C LEU A 79 -13.60 2.06 3.94
N ASP A 80 -13.60 3.27 4.49
CA ASP A 80 -14.75 4.19 4.41
C ASP A 80 -14.59 5.27 3.33
N GLY A 81 -13.44 5.30 2.66
CA GLY A 81 -13.12 6.27 1.62
C GLY A 81 -13.03 7.70 2.14
N SER A 82 -12.74 7.90 3.41
CA SER A 82 -12.68 9.21 4.03
C SER A 82 -11.27 9.76 4.12
N ILE A 83 -11.16 11.09 4.02
CA ILE A 83 -9.96 11.85 4.33
C ILE A 83 -10.36 12.93 5.33
N LYS A 84 -9.84 12.84 6.54
CA LYS A 84 -10.03 13.83 7.59
C LYS A 84 -8.82 14.73 7.66
N ILE A 85 -9.04 16.03 7.49
CA ILE A 85 -8.01 17.07 7.64
C ILE A 85 -8.33 17.85 8.92
N THR A 86 -7.39 17.90 9.84
CA THR A 86 -7.51 18.60 11.11
C THR A 86 -6.41 19.65 11.20
N HIS A 87 -6.78 20.92 11.35
CA HIS A 87 -5.83 22.00 11.63
C HIS A 87 -5.58 22.13 13.14
N PHE A 88 -4.34 22.33 13.53
CA PHE A 88 -4.04 22.61 14.93
C PHE A 88 -4.59 23.97 15.34
N ARG A 89 -5.25 24.01 16.49
CA ARG A 89 -5.82 25.23 17.04
C ARG A 89 -4.71 26.11 17.62
N ARG A 90 -4.71 27.39 17.27
CA ARG A 90 -3.82 28.38 17.88
C ARG A 90 -4.28 28.77 19.29
N ASN A 91 -5.59 28.70 19.54
CA ASN A 91 -6.17 28.95 20.87
C ASN A 91 -7.45 28.12 21.08
N ARG A 92 -7.90 28.01 22.35
CA ARG A 92 -9.07 27.21 22.72
C ARG A 92 -10.41 27.76 22.22
N ALA A 93 -10.46 29.03 21.81
CA ALA A 93 -11.68 29.73 21.39
C ALA A 93 -11.96 29.56 19.88
N GLU A 94 -11.01 28.98 19.12
CA GLU A 94 -11.23 28.68 17.71
C GLU A 94 -12.28 27.58 17.56
N ALA A 95 -13.22 27.79 16.63
CA ALA A 95 -14.25 26.82 16.28
C ALA A 95 -13.62 25.53 15.72
N GLU A 96 -14.44 24.53 15.50
CA GLU A 96 -14.03 23.23 14.98
C GLU A 96 -13.16 23.36 13.73
N ASN A 97 -11.93 22.84 13.79
CA ASN A 97 -10.91 22.98 12.75
C ASN A 97 -10.74 21.69 11.94
N SER A 98 -11.71 20.80 11.95
CA SER A 98 -11.65 19.57 11.18
C SER A 98 -12.59 19.62 9.97
N ARG A 99 -12.10 19.11 8.86
CA ARG A 99 -12.86 18.90 7.64
C ARG A 99 -12.72 17.44 7.22
N THR A 100 -13.83 16.76 7.04
CA THR A 100 -13.85 15.43 6.42
C THR A 100 -14.25 15.59 4.96
N VAL A 101 -13.47 14.96 4.09
CA VAL A 101 -13.75 14.83 2.67
C VAL A 101 -13.95 13.34 2.41
N THR A 102 -15.14 12.96 2.03
CA THR A 102 -15.41 11.60 1.58
C THR A 102 -15.17 11.54 0.09
N SER A 103 -14.31 10.63 -0.36
CA SER A 103 -14.14 10.41 -1.79
C SER A 103 -15.33 9.63 -2.33
N ASN A 104 -15.99 10.17 -3.35
CA ASN A 104 -17.01 9.43 -4.09
C ASN A 104 -16.36 8.59 -5.22
N ILE A 105 -15.13 8.15 -5.04
CA ILE A 105 -14.42 7.34 -6.02
C ILE A 105 -15.14 6.01 -6.10
N LYS A 106 -15.84 5.79 -7.20
CA LYS A 106 -16.37 4.47 -7.52
C LYS A 106 -15.22 3.63 -8.09
N TYR A 107 -14.85 2.62 -7.36
CA TYR A 107 -13.86 1.66 -7.81
C TYR A 107 -14.49 0.73 -8.85
N GLU A 108 -14.58 1.18 -10.11
CA GLU A 108 -15.21 0.42 -11.21
C GLU A 108 -14.23 -0.54 -11.90
N SER A 109 -12.94 -0.51 -11.51
CA SER A 109 -11.89 -1.37 -12.08
C SER A 109 -11.12 -2.11 -10.99
N GLY A 110 -10.29 -3.08 -11.40
CA GLY A 110 -9.44 -3.87 -10.49
C GLY A 110 -8.51 -3.02 -9.62
N HIS A 111 -8.04 -3.60 -8.51
CA HIS A 111 -7.12 -2.98 -7.54
C HIS A 111 -7.64 -1.65 -6.99
N GLY A 112 -8.94 -1.60 -6.62
CA GLY A 112 -9.54 -0.38 -6.08
C GLY A 112 -9.55 0.81 -7.04
N GLY A 113 -9.69 0.55 -8.34
CA GLY A 113 -9.67 1.59 -9.38
C GLY A 113 -8.26 1.90 -9.93
N GLY A 114 -7.22 1.29 -9.39
CA GLY A 114 -5.83 1.53 -9.80
C GLY A 114 -5.56 1.19 -11.26
N ASP A 115 -6.11 0.09 -11.77
CA ASP A 115 -5.92 -0.33 -13.17
C ASP A 115 -6.49 0.71 -14.13
N GLY A 116 -7.71 1.19 -13.87
CA GLY A 116 -8.32 2.27 -14.66
C GLY A 116 -7.53 3.57 -14.55
N GLY A 117 -7.09 3.94 -13.35
CA GLY A 117 -6.30 5.14 -13.11
C GLY A 117 -4.96 5.16 -13.85
N ILE A 118 -4.25 4.04 -13.91
CA ILE A 118 -3.00 3.91 -14.69
C ILE A 118 -3.27 4.08 -16.19
N MET A 119 -4.32 3.44 -16.72
CA MET A 119 -4.68 3.56 -18.13
C MET A 119 -5.11 4.97 -18.49
N GLU A 120 -5.85 5.65 -17.63
CA GLU A 120 -6.24 7.04 -17.83
C GLU A 120 -5.04 7.99 -17.80
N ASP A 121 -4.13 7.84 -16.83
CA ASP A 121 -2.91 8.63 -16.72
C ASP A 121 -2.01 8.45 -17.95
N PHE A 122 -1.84 7.21 -18.42
CA PHE A 122 -1.06 6.88 -19.59
C PHE A 122 -1.68 7.49 -20.88
N THR A 123 -2.96 7.27 -21.10
CA THR A 123 -3.63 7.77 -22.31
C THR A 123 -3.70 9.28 -22.36
N SER A 124 -3.97 9.92 -21.21
CA SER A 124 -3.97 11.38 -21.08
C SER A 124 -2.59 11.98 -21.35
N GLY A 125 -1.53 11.34 -20.82
CA GLY A 125 -0.14 11.73 -21.06
C GLY A 125 0.23 11.67 -22.54
N LEU A 126 -0.18 10.60 -23.25
CA LEU A 126 0.03 10.47 -24.70
C LEU A 126 -0.69 11.55 -25.50
N LEU A 127 -1.96 11.82 -25.17
CA LEU A 127 -2.78 12.79 -25.89
C LEU A 127 -2.33 14.25 -25.64
N SER A 128 -1.87 14.55 -24.45
CA SER A 128 -1.39 15.89 -24.07
C SER A 128 0.09 16.11 -24.35
N HIS A 129 0.81 15.11 -24.83
CA HIS A 129 2.26 15.13 -25.03
C HIS A 129 3.04 15.53 -23.77
N THR A 130 2.53 15.19 -22.58
CA THR A 130 3.20 15.45 -21.30
C THR A 130 3.97 14.22 -20.85
N ALA A 131 5.23 14.42 -20.45
CA ALA A 131 6.08 13.35 -19.94
C ALA A 131 5.92 13.13 -18.42
N ASP A 132 5.16 13.97 -17.72
CA ASP A 132 4.99 13.92 -16.27
C ASP A 132 3.80 13.06 -15.87
N SER A 133 3.98 11.75 -15.97
CA SER A 133 3.02 10.75 -15.51
C SER A 133 3.26 10.43 -14.03
N ARG A 134 2.19 10.32 -13.24
CA ARG A 134 2.26 9.85 -11.85
C ARG A 134 2.79 8.43 -11.73
N SER A 135 2.58 7.63 -12.77
CA SER A 135 3.06 6.26 -12.91
C SER A 135 4.34 6.15 -13.77
N SER A 136 5.17 7.20 -13.81
CA SER A 136 6.41 7.17 -14.59
C SER A 136 7.35 6.06 -14.09
N ILE A 137 8.14 5.50 -15.02
CA ILE A 137 9.06 4.41 -14.72
C ILE A 137 10.09 4.80 -13.64
N SER A 138 10.53 6.05 -13.62
CA SER A 138 11.49 6.53 -12.60
C SER A 138 10.89 6.49 -11.19
N ARG A 139 9.61 6.87 -11.04
CA ARG A 139 8.92 6.76 -9.74
C ARG A 139 8.67 5.30 -9.34
N SER A 140 8.31 4.45 -10.32
CA SER A 140 8.17 3.01 -10.10
C SER A 140 9.47 2.36 -9.67
N VAL A 141 10.58 2.67 -10.33
CA VAL A 141 11.90 2.14 -9.97
C VAL A 141 12.27 2.51 -8.55
N GLU A 142 12.05 3.77 -8.13
CA GLU A 142 12.35 4.21 -6.77
C GLU A 142 11.60 3.39 -5.72
N SER A 143 10.29 3.21 -5.91
CA SER A 143 9.50 2.41 -4.97
C SER A 143 9.92 0.93 -4.90
N HIS A 144 10.37 0.36 -6.02
CA HIS A 144 10.91 -1.01 -6.04
C HIS A 144 12.27 -1.09 -5.36
N LEU A 145 13.15 -0.09 -5.53
CA LEU A 145 14.43 -0.03 -4.82
C LEU A 145 14.21 0.06 -3.31
N MET A 146 13.25 0.86 -2.87
CA MET A 146 12.87 0.90 -1.44
C MET A 146 12.42 -0.47 -0.95
N ALA A 147 11.57 -1.18 -1.69
CA ALA A 147 11.13 -2.52 -1.32
C ALA A 147 12.30 -3.52 -1.23
N CYS A 148 13.24 -3.48 -2.16
CA CYS A 148 14.43 -4.31 -2.12
C CYS A 148 15.36 -3.95 -0.95
N ALA A 149 15.51 -2.67 -0.65
CA ALA A 149 16.31 -2.21 0.50
C ALA A 149 15.68 -2.64 1.84
N ILE A 150 14.35 -2.60 1.94
CA ILE A 150 13.59 -3.10 3.10
C ILE A 150 13.88 -4.60 3.33
N GLU A 151 13.85 -5.40 2.27
CA GLU A 151 14.17 -6.82 2.37
C GLU A 151 15.62 -7.04 2.77
N GLN A 152 16.57 -6.26 2.24
CA GLN A 152 17.94 -6.31 2.68
C GLN A 152 18.08 -5.96 4.17
N ALA A 153 17.44 -4.90 4.63
CA ALA A 153 17.45 -4.51 6.04
C ALA A 153 16.90 -5.64 6.93
N ARG A 154 15.82 -6.27 6.51
CA ARG A 154 15.23 -7.43 7.21
C ARG A 154 16.20 -8.61 7.32
N LEU A 155 16.88 -8.95 6.23
CA LEU A 155 17.80 -10.09 6.17
C LEU A 155 19.10 -9.86 6.95
N THR A 156 19.59 -8.62 6.93
CA THR A 156 20.87 -8.28 7.58
C THR A 156 20.73 -7.77 9.01
N GLY A 157 19.52 -7.31 9.39
CA GLY A 157 19.27 -6.66 10.69
C GLY A 157 19.98 -5.31 10.81
N THR A 158 20.28 -4.63 9.69
CA THR A 158 20.97 -3.36 9.65
C THR A 158 20.18 -2.28 8.96
N VAL A 159 20.50 -1.02 9.22
CA VAL A 159 19.99 0.11 8.44
C VAL A 159 20.58 0.06 7.03
N VAL A 160 19.75 0.34 6.03
CA VAL A 160 20.19 0.45 4.63
C VAL A 160 20.11 1.92 4.21
N GLU A 161 21.27 2.47 3.87
CA GLU A 161 21.39 3.82 3.33
C GLU A 161 21.06 3.80 1.84
N MET A 162 19.97 4.47 1.44
CA MET A 162 19.42 4.37 0.08
C MET A 162 20.38 4.86 -1.01
N GLU A 163 21.17 5.93 -0.76
CA GLU A 163 22.13 6.42 -1.73
C GLU A 163 23.25 5.39 -1.98
N ALA A 164 23.82 4.83 -0.92
CA ALA A 164 24.82 3.79 -1.03
C ALA A 164 24.26 2.52 -1.69
N TYR A 165 23.00 2.18 -1.39
CA TYR A 165 22.31 1.04 -1.98
C TYR A 165 22.13 1.19 -3.50
N ARG A 166 21.68 2.37 -3.99
CA ARG A 166 21.55 2.66 -5.42
C ARG A 166 22.89 2.59 -6.16
N ASN A 167 23.95 3.11 -5.54
CA ASN A 167 25.28 3.14 -6.15
C ASN A 167 25.96 1.75 -6.22
N ALA A 168 25.43 0.76 -5.52
CA ALA A 168 25.93 -0.61 -5.52
C ALA A 168 25.25 -1.53 -6.56
N LEU A 169 24.21 -1.06 -7.23
CA LEU A 169 23.47 -1.78 -8.28
C LEU A 169 24.05 -1.47 -9.67
#